data_d16dd1f487df45f4455f0e52eea57c85
#
_entry.id   d16dd1f487df45f4455f0e52eea57c85
#
_cell.length_a   1.000
_cell.length_b   1.000
_cell.length_c   1.000
_cell.angle_alpha   90.00
_cell.angle_beta   90.00
_cell.angle_gamma   90.00
#
_symmetry.space_group_name_H-M   'P 1'
#
loop_
_entity.id
_entity.type
_entity.pdbx_description
1 polymer ?
#
loop_
_entity_poly.entity_id
_entity_poly.type
_entity_poly.pdbx_seq_one_letter_code
_entity_poly.pdbx_strand_id
1 'polypeptide(L)'
;NAYLPFNRNGVMFPRKINGNFAMLSRPSDNGHTPFGDIFYSESPDMCFWGKHRHVMSPAAFEDSAWQCTKIGAGPIPIETSEGWLLIYHGVLRSCNGYVYSFGSAILDLEQPWKVKFRSGPYLLSPQKDYECMGDVPNVVFPCAALHDPETKRIAIYYGCADTVTGLAFGLSLIHISEPTRLLSIS
;
A
#
# COMPACT_ATOMS: atom_id res chain seq x y z
N ASN A 1 -22.63 1.38 4.65
CA ASN A 1 -21.63 0.42 5.08
C ASN A 1 -20.56 0.26 3.99
N ALA A 2 -19.28 0.56 4.30
CA ALA A 2 -18.16 0.41 3.36
C ALA A 2 -17.84 -1.06 3.11
N TYR A 3 -18.16 -1.89 4.07
CA TYR A 3 -17.79 -3.27 4.07
C TYR A 3 -18.97 -4.14 3.67
N LEU A 4 -19.18 -4.21 2.37
CA LEU A 4 -19.90 -5.34 1.82
C LEU A 4 -19.05 -6.61 2.06
N PRO A 5 -19.65 -7.81 2.06
CA PRO A 5 -18.91 -9.04 2.08
C PRO A 5 -17.75 -8.98 1.08
N PHE A 6 -16.58 -9.53 1.47
CA PHE A 6 -15.39 -9.60 0.62
C PHE A 6 -14.66 -8.28 0.33
N ASN A 7 -14.75 -7.29 1.22
CA ASN A 7 -13.87 -6.12 1.19
C ASN A 7 -12.72 -6.28 2.20
N ARG A 8 -11.51 -5.85 1.83
CA ARG A 8 -10.26 -6.06 2.58
C ARG A 8 -9.36 -4.83 2.54
N ASN A 9 -8.31 -4.87 3.36
CA ASN A 9 -7.26 -3.86 3.40
C ASN A 9 -7.82 -2.44 3.60
N GLY A 10 -8.76 -2.31 4.54
CA GLY A 10 -9.32 -1.02 4.92
C GLY A 10 -8.28 -0.19 5.67
N VAL A 11 -7.93 0.97 5.13
CA VAL A 11 -6.94 1.89 5.71
C VAL A 11 -7.50 3.30 5.69
N MET A 12 -7.63 3.88 6.88
CA MET A 12 -8.13 5.26 7.05
C MET A 12 -7.03 6.27 6.73
N PHE A 13 -7.42 7.41 6.18
CA PHE A 13 -6.54 8.57 6.16
C PHE A 13 -6.45 9.21 7.55
N PRO A 14 -5.30 9.79 7.94
CA PRO A 14 -5.09 10.30 9.29
C PRO A 14 -5.90 11.57 9.60
N ARG A 15 -6.46 12.22 8.59
CA ARG A 15 -7.37 13.37 8.71
C ARG A 15 -8.52 13.28 7.73
N LYS A 16 -9.53 14.11 7.97
CA LYS A 16 -10.61 14.31 7.01
C LYS A 16 -10.10 14.97 5.72
N ILE A 17 -10.67 14.55 4.60
CA ILE A 17 -10.42 15.10 3.27
C ILE A 17 -11.73 15.71 2.78
N ASN A 18 -11.70 16.98 2.43
CA ASN A 18 -12.89 17.75 2.05
C ASN A 18 -14.05 17.61 3.06
N GLY A 19 -13.72 17.60 4.37
CA GLY A 19 -14.68 17.50 5.46
C GLY A 19 -15.18 16.10 5.79
N ASN A 20 -14.86 15.08 5.00
CA ASN A 20 -15.25 13.69 5.19
C ASN A 20 -14.12 12.82 5.71
N PHE A 21 -14.44 11.78 6.47
CA PHE A 21 -13.54 10.66 6.70
C PHE A 21 -13.29 9.95 5.38
N ALA A 22 -12.06 9.50 5.17
CA ALA A 22 -11.63 8.87 3.94
C ALA A 22 -10.92 7.55 4.21
N MET A 23 -11.09 6.59 3.33
CA MET A 23 -10.56 5.25 3.47
C MET A 23 -10.18 4.66 2.12
N LEU A 24 -9.05 3.95 2.09
CA LEU A 24 -8.72 3.03 1.02
C LEU A 24 -9.18 1.62 1.38
N SER A 25 -9.61 0.86 0.40
CA SER A 25 -9.98 -0.55 0.58
C SER A 25 -9.78 -1.33 -0.73
N ARG A 26 -9.87 -2.66 -0.65
CA ARG A 26 -9.82 -3.54 -1.81
C ARG A 26 -11.08 -4.40 -1.85
N PRO A 27 -12.11 -3.98 -2.57
CA PRO A 27 -13.28 -4.80 -2.83
C PRO A 27 -12.88 -6.09 -3.55
N SER A 28 -13.54 -7.18 -3.20
CA SER A 28 -13.36 -8.49 -3.83
C SER A 28 -14.74 -9.08 -4.11
N ASP A 29 -14.85 -10.03 -5.00
CA ASP A 29 -16.04 -10.87 -5.06
C ASP A 29 -15.89 -12.05 -4.08
N ASN A 30 -16.15 -13.19 -4.29
CA ASN A 30 -16.17 -14.41 -3.47
C ASN A 30 -15.04 -14.60 -2.42
N GLY A 31 -14.44 -13.54 -1.90
CA GLY A 31 -13.33 -13.63 -0.96
C GLY A 31 -12.01 -14.07 -1.58
N HIS A 32 -12.02 -14.60 -2.77
CA HIS A 32 -10.90 -14.90 -3.64
C HIS A 32 -11.04 -14.08 -4.90
N THR A 33 -10.41 -13.07 -4.99
CA THR A 33 -10.17 -12.10 -5.97
C THR A 33 -10.26 -12.51 -7.42
N PRO A 34 -11.12 -12.01 -8.24
CA PRO A 34 -10.62 -11.46 -9.49
C PRO A 34 -10.27 -9.97 -9.40
N PHE A 35 -10.81 -9.22 -8.46
CA PHE A 35 -10.51 -7.80 -8.33
C PHE A 35 -9.33 -7.58 -7.38
N GLY A 36 -8.26 -7.00 -7.90
CA GLY A 36 -7.05 -6.70 -7.14
C GLY A 36 -6.82 -5.21 -6.92
N ASP A 37 -7.81 -4.38 -7.14
CA ASP A 37 -7.69 -2.93 -7.23
C ASP A 37 -7.89 -2.24 -5.89
N ILE A 38 -7.23 -1.09 -5.70
CA ILE A 38 -7.46 -0.21 -4.57
C ILE A 38 -8.57 0.78 -4.92
N PHE A 39 -9.52 0.93 -4.00
CA PHE A 39 -10.61 1.90 -4.08
C PHE A 39 -10.57 2.87 -2.92
N TYR A 40 -11.10 4.06 -3.16
CA TYR A 40 -11.29 5.13 -2.19
C TYR A 40 -12.78 5.24 -1.84
N SER A 41 -13.08 5.56 -0.59
CA SER A 41 -14.45 5.81 -0.11
C SER A 41 -14.47 6.96 0.88
N GLU A 42 -15.58 7.67 0.96
CA GLU A 42 -15.82 8.75 1.90
C GLU A 42 -16.98 8.43 2.87
N SER A 43 -16.89 8.99 4.07
CA SER A 43 -17.95 8.92 5.07
C SER A 43 -18.05 10.22 5.86
N PRO A 44 -19.26 10.75 6.13
CA PRO A 44 -19.44 11.90 7.01
C PRO A 44 -19.27 11.54 8.50
N ASP A 45 -19.53 10.29 8.89
CA ASP A 45 -19.74 9.84 10.27
C ASP A 45 -19.07 8.52 10.65
N MET A 46 -18.27 7.92 9.74
CA MET A 46 -17.66 6.59 9.84
C MET A 46 -18.64 5.40 9.87
N CYS A 47 -19.93 5.65 9.76
CA CYS A 47 -20.98 4.63 9.68
C CYS A 47 -21.44 4.38 8.25
N PHE A 48 -21.70 5.46 7.52
CA PHE A 48 -22.18 5.40 6.14
C PHE A 48 -21.04 5.75 5.18
N TRP A 49 -20.62 4.77 4.37
CA TRP A 49 -19.55 4.91 3.41
C TRP A 49 -20.09 4.92 1.99
N GLY A 50 -19.59 5.85 1.18
CA GLY A 50 -20.03 6.01 -0.20
C GLY A 50 -18.99 6.71 -1.05
N LYS A 51 -19.44 7.26 -2.18
CA LYS A 51 -18.59 7.93 -3.19
C LYS A 51 -17.37 7.09 -3.58
N HIS A 52 -17.60 5.78 -3.77
CA HIS A 52 -16.54 4.84 -4.14
C HIS A 52 -15.89 5.26 -5.45
N ARG A 53 -14.57 5.35 -5.44
CA ARG A 53 -13.76 5.71 -6.61
C ARG A 53 -12.60 4.75 -6.76
N HIS A 54 -12.36 4.34 -7.99
CA HIS A 54 -11.15 3.58 -8.33
C HIS A 54 -9.90 4.46 -8.12
N VAL A 55 -8.86 3.86 -7.55
CA VAL A 55 -7.57 4.53 -7.31
C VAL A 55 -6.49 3.91 -8.18
N MET A 56 -6.30 2.59 -8.08
CA MET A 56 -5.15 1.94 -8.71
C MET A 56 -5.42 0.46 -8.98
N SER A 57 -5.06 0.00 -10.17
CA SER A 57 -5.12 -1.42 -10.58
C SER A 57 -3.77 -2.11 -10.47
N PRO A 58 -3.72 -3.45 -10.42
CA PRO A 58 -2.50 -4.22 -10.66
C PRO A 58 -1.79 -3.77 -11.94
N ALA A 59 -0.48 -3.97 -11.99
CA ALA A 59 0.34 -3.61 -13.14
C ALA A 59 1.33 -4.74 -13.45
N ALA A 60 1.64 -4.93 -14.73
CA ALA A 60 2.47 -6.04 -15.21
C ALA A 60 3.38 -5.62 -16.36
N PHE A 61 4.04 -4.45 -16.26
CA PHE A 61 5.03 -4.00 -17.24
C PHE A 61 6.41 -3.93 -16.58
N GLU A 62 7.44 -4.33 -17.31
CA GLU A 62 8.86 -4.39 -16.89
C GLU A 62 9.05 -4.63 -15.37
N ASP A 63 9.54 -3.63 -14.64
CA ASP A 63 9.88 -3.75 -13.22
C ASP A 63 8.67 -3.85 -12.27
N SER A 64 7.45 -3.88 -12.79
CA SER A 64 6.23 -3.88 -11.98
C SER A 64 5.54 -5.23 -11.84
N ALA A 65 6.12 -6.31 -12.36
CA ALA A 65 5.53 -7.65 -12.33
C ALA A 65 5.17 -8.16 -10.92
N TRP A 66 5.87 -7.68 -9.88
CA TRP A 66 5.61 -8.01 -8.47
C TRP A 66 4.18 -7.67 -8.00
N GLN A 67 3.46 -6.84 -8.72
CA GLN A 67 2.12 -6.35 -8.39
C GLN A 67 1.07 -6.70 -9.46
N CYS A 68 1.31 -7.75 -10.24
CA CYS A 68 0.48 -8.06 -11.39
C CYS A 68 -0.83 -8.79 -11.07
N THR A 69 -0.94 -9.45 -9.91
CA THR A 69 -2.13 -10.23 -9.56
C THR A 69 -3.14 -9.41 -8.77
N LYS A 70 -2.69 -8.72 -7.73
CA LYS A 70 -3.50 -7.88 -6.87
C LYS A 70 -2.62 -6.92 -6.09
N ILE A 71 -3.20 -5.80 -5.67
CA ILE A 71 -2.56 -4.81 -4.81
C ILE A 71 -3.50 -4.46 -3.64
N GLY A 72 -2.97 -3.88 -2.60
CA GLY A 72 -3.78 -3.41 -1.47
C GLY A 72 -3.00 -2.44 -0.60
N ALA A 73 -3.71 -1.49 0.01
CA ALA A 73 -3.10 -0.55 0.94
C ALA A 73 -2.44 -1.30 2.11
N GLY A 74 -1.36 -0.75 2.60
CA GLY A 74 -0.64 -1.21 3.78
C GLY A 74 -0.88 -0.28 4.97
N PRO A 75 0.14 0.46 5.42
CA PRO A 75 0.03 1.44 6.50
C PRO A 75 -0.90 2.61 6.17
N ILE A 76 -1.26 3.36 7.21
CA ILE A 76 -1.91 4.68 7.08
C ILE A 76 -1.06 5.57 6.16
N PRO A 77 -1.65 6.21 5.14
CA PRO A 77 -0.91 7.10 4.26
C PRO A 77 -0.27 8.26 5.02
N ILE A 78 0.96 8.59 4.67
CA ILE A 78 1.72 9.68 5.27
C ILE A 78 1.50 10.94 4.45
N GLU A 79 1.08 12.04 5.10
CA GLU A 79 0.95 13.32 4.43
C GLU A 79 2.33 13.94 4.16
N THR A 80 2.54 14.38 2.94
CA THR A 80 3.79 15.02 2.49
C THR A 80 3.49 16.26 1.67
N SER A 81 4.49 17.08 1.38
CA SER A 81 4.35 18.25 0.50
C SER A 81 3.90 17.88 -0.93
N GLU A 82 4.21 16.67 -1.38
CA GLU A 82 3.92 16.21 -2.74
C GLU A 82 2.57 15.49 -2.86
N GLY A 83 2.00 15.06 -1.75
CA GLY A 83 0.77 14.27 -1.70
C GLY A 83 0.77 13.26 -0.56
N TRP A 84 -0.17 12.34 -0.59
CA TRP A 84 -0.21 11.21 0.33
C TRP A 84 0.77 10.12 -0.12
N LEU A 85 1.81 9.88 0.66
CA LEU A 85 2.67 8.72 0.46
C LEU A 85 1.92 7.46 0.93
N LEU A 86 1.55 6.64 -0.03
CA LEU A 86 0.95 5.33 0.19
C LEU A 86 2.03 4.25 0.05
N ILE A 87 2.28 3.49 1.12
CA ILE A 87 3.00 2.23 1.05
C ILE A 87 1.95 1.13 0.88
N TYR A 88 2.10 0.31 -0.16
CA TYR A 88 1.11 -0.70 -0.51
C TYR A 88 1.78 -2.02 -0.89
N HIS A 89 1.09 -3.13 -0.64
CA HIS A 89 1.57 -4.43 -1.07
C HIS A 89 1.08 -4.76 -2.48
N GLY A 90 1.89 -5.48 -3.19
CA GLY A 90 1.55 -6.12 -4.45
C GLY A 90 1.79 -7.62 -4.37
N VAL A 91 1.12 -8.36 -5.23
CA VAL A 91 1.17 -9.82 -5.24
C VAL A 91 1.47 -10.31 -6.65
N LEU A 92 2.47 -11.16 -6.72
CA LEU A 92 2.79 -11.96 -7.89
C LEU A 92 2.36 -13.41 -7.63
N ARG A 93 1.72 -14.04 -8.60
CA ARG A 93 1.49 -15.48 -8.60
C ARG A 93 2.62 -16.20 -9.32
N SER A 94 3.35 -17.03 -8.62
CA SER A 94 4.38 -17.91 -9.16
C SER A 94 3.92 -19.38 -9.17
N CYS A 95 4.70 -20.27 -9.77
CA CYS A 95 4.44 -21.72 -9.71
C CYS A 95 4.53 -22.28 -8.28
N ASN A 96 5.24 -21.60 -7.38
CA ASN A 96 5.39 -21.99 -5.97
C ASN A 96 4.43 -21.25 -5.02
N GLY A 97 3.37 -20.61 -5.55
CA GLY A 97 2.41 -19.87 -4.76
C GLY A 97 2.49 -18.36 -4.97
N TYR A 98 2.04 -17.60 -3.98
CA TYR A 98 2.05 -16.15 -4.05
C TYR A 98 3.33 -15.58 -3.45
N VAL A 99 3.82 -14.51 -4.08
CA VAL A 99 4.91 -13.68 -3.53
C VAL A 99 4.35 -12.30 -3.24
N TYR A 100 4.45 -11.87 -1.98
CA TYR A 100 4.01 -10.56 -1.53
C TYR A 100 5.22 -9.65 -1.37
N SER A 101 5.20 -8.53 -2.06
CA SER A 101 6.20 -7.47 -1.98
C SER A 101 5.50 -6.14 -1.71
N PHE A 102 6.21 -5.10 -1.37
CA PHE A 102 5.60 -3.79 -1.25
C PHE A 102 6.38 -2.70 -1.98
N GLY A 103 5.66 -1.68 -2.38
CA GLY A 103 6.14 -0.49 -3.06
C GLY A 103 5.44 0.76 -2.56
N SER A 104 5.57 1.85 -3.29
CA SER A 104 5.00 3.14 -2.91
C SER A 104 4.30 3.84 -4.07
N ALA A 105 3.36 4.72 -3.69
CA ALA A 105 2.71 5.64 -4.60
C ALA A 105 2.50 6.99 -3.92
N ILE A 106 2.38 8.06 -4.70
CA ILE A 106 1.94 9.38 -4.23
C ILE A 106 0.56 9.63 -4.78
N LEU A 107 -0.39 9.89 -3.89
CA LEU A 107 -1.75 10.26 -4.22
C LEU A 107 -1.94 11.77 -4.03
N ASP A 108 -2.88 12.35 -4.77
CA ASP A 108 -3.21 13.76 -4.60
C ASP A 108 -3.81 14.03 -3.21
N LEU A 109 -3.48 15.17 -2.60
CA LEU A 109 -3.90 15.50 -1.23
C LEU A 109 -5.42 15.65 -1.08
N GLU A 110 -6.06 16.32 -2.04
CA GLU A 110 -7.49 16.64 -1.98
C GLU A 110 -8.35 15.65 -2.77
N GLN A 111 -7.71 14.93 -3.70
CA GLN A 111 -8.34 13.93 -4.55
C GLN A 111 -7.54 12.61 -4.54
N PRO A 112 -7.48 11.88 -3.42
CA PRO A 112 -6.60 10.71 -3.26
C PRO A 112 -6.88 9.55 -4.23
N TRP A 113 -7.94 9.61 -4.98
CA TRP A 113 -8.17 8.70 -6.10
C TRP A 113 -7.35 9.02 -7.35
N LYS A 114 -6.61 10.14 -7.34
CA LYS A 114 -5.64 10.50 -8.39
C LYS A 114 -4.24 10.09 -7.96
N VAL A 115 -3.65 9.16 -8.67
CA VAL A 115 -2.27 8.73 -8.48
C VAL A 115 -1.37 9.69 -9.24
N LYS A 116 -0.51 10.43 -8.53
CA LYS A 116 0.49 11.34 -9.10
C LYS A 116 1.75 10.60 -9.50
N PHE A 117 2.14 9.60 -8.71
CA PHE A 117 3.30 8.75 -8.95
C PHE A 117 3.07 7.35 -8.41
N ARG A 118 3.69 6.36 -9.04
CA ARG A 118 3.69 4.96 -8.61
C ARG A 118 5.06 4.35 -8.92
N SER A 119 5.69 3.69 -7.94
CA SER A 119 6.95 3.00 -8.17
C SER A 119 6.78 1.82 -9.14
N GLY A 120 7.69 1.68 -10.11
CA GLY A 120 7.79 0.48 -10.93
C GLY A 120 8.37 -0.68 -10.11
N PRO A 121 9.63 -0.58 -9.63
CA PRO A 121 10.24 -1.59 -8.77
C PRO A 121 9.55 -1.64 -7.39
N TYR A 122 9.65 -2.79 -6.73
CA TYR A 122 9.30 -2.91 -5.31
C TYR A 122 10.32 -2.20 -4.42
N LEU A 123 9.90 -1.79 -3.23
CA LEU A 123 10.79 -1.32 -2.17
C LEU A 123 11.40 -2.49 -1.40
N LEU A 124 10.59 -3.51 -1.12
CA LEU A 124 11.03 -4.73 -0.45
C LEU A 124 10.30 -5.95 -1.02
N SER A 125 11.03 -7.04 -1.18
CA SER A 125 10.54 -8.35 -1.59
C SER A 125 11.17 -9.42 -0.68
N PRO A 126 10.55 -10.58 -0.46
CA PRO A 126 11.10 -11.63 0.40
C PRO A 126 12.48 -12.10 -0.06
N GLN A 127 13.46 -12.06 0.84
CA GLN A 127 14.85 -12.48 0.57
C GLN A 127 15.46 -13.24 1.76
N LYS A 128 14.99 -12.97 2.97
CA LYS A 128 15.53 -13.59 4.18
C LYS A 128 14.76 -14.87 4.50
N ASP A 129 15.39 -15.80 5.19
CA ASP A 129 14.75 -17.06 5.56
C ASP A 129 13.42 -16.84 6.30
N TYR A 130 13.39 -15.88 7.22
CA TYR A 130 12.18 -15.54 7.98
C TYR A 130 11.10 -14.82 7.16
N GLU A 131 11.40 -14.37 5.94
CA GLU A 131 10.44 -13.81 4.98
C GLU A 131 9.96 -14.87 3.97
N CYS A 132 10.79 -15.89 3.75
CA CYS A 132 10.53 -16.95 2.78
C CYS A 132 9.95 -18.21 3.39
N MET A 133 10.10 -18.42 4.70
CA MET A 133 9.65 -19.62 5.41
C MET A 133 8.83 -19.24 6.63
N GLY A 134 7.59 -19.75 6.73
CA GLY A 134 6.65 -19.49 7.80
C GLY A 134 5.27 -20.02 7.46
N ASP A 135 4.25 -19.56 8.17
CA ASP A 135 2.87 -19.98 7.98
C ASP A 135 2.37 -19.67 6.56
N VAL A 136 2.75 -18.52 6.01
CA VAL A 136 2.55 -18.16 4.58
C VAL A 136 3.88 -17.75 3.99
N PRO A 137 4.55 -18.64 3.25
CA PRO A 137 5.89 -18.36 2.73
C PRO A 137 5.91 -17.23 1.67
N ASN A 138 7.08 -16.61 1.51
CA ASN A 138 7.32 -15.55 0.52
C ASN A 138 6.44 -14.31 0.71
N VAL A 139 6.34 -13.84 1.95
CA VAL A 139 5.53 -12.65 2.30
C VAL A 139 6.37 -11.61 3.02
N VAL A 140 6.36 -10.39 2.50
CA VAL A 140 6.62 -9.15 3.23
C VAL A 140 5.39 -8.25 3.10
N PHE A 141 4.69 -8.05 4.22
CA PHE A 141 3.41 -7.35 4.25
C PHE A 141 3.49 -6.08 5.10
N PRO A 142 3.41 -4.87 4.51
CA PRO A 142 3.59 -3.63 5.25
C PRO A 142 2.37 -3.35 6.13
N CYS A 143 2.59 -3.26 7.46
CA CYS A 143 1.53 -3.13 8.46
C CYS A 143 1.44 -1.72 9.05
N ALA A 144 2.59 -1.10 9.37
CA ALA A 144 2.67 0.22 9.93
C ALA A 144 3.85 1.00 9.37
N ALA A 145 3.73 2.32 9.30
CA ALA A 145 4.83 3.21 8.94
C ALA A 145 4.82 4.44 9.85
N LEU A 146 5.97 4.75 10.41
CA LEU A 146 6.19 5.91 11.25
C LEU A 146 7.16 6.85 10.55
N HIS A 147 6.74 8.07 10.33
CA HIS A 147 7.57 9.10 9.72
C HIS A 147 8.11 10.05 10.78
N ASP A 148 9.41 10.26 10.76
CA ASP A 148 10.08 11.30 11.54
C ASP A 148 10.36 12.48 10.60
N PRO A 149 9.67 13.63 10.78
CA PRO A 149 9.84 14.79 9.91
C PRO A 149 11.21 15.46 10.06
N GLU A 150 11.87 15.34 11.23
CA GLU A 150 13.17 15.95 11.45
C GLU A 150 14.28 15.22 10.70
N THR A 151 14.32 13.90 10.84
CA THR A 151 15.35 13.07 10.20
C THR A 151 14.95 12.58 8.82
N LYS A 152 13.69 12.78 8.42
CA LYS A 152 13.07 12.26 7.18
C LYS A 152 13.12 10.73 7.09
N ARG A 153 13.27 10.05 8.20
CA ARG A 153 13.24 8.59 8.26
C ARG A 153 11.81 8.08 8.29
N ILE A 154 11.61 6.97 7.62
CA ILE A 154 10.37 6.19 7.68
C ILE A 154 10.73 4.81 8.22
N ALA A 155 10.18 4.44 9.37
CA ALA A 155 10.25 3.10 9.91
C ALA A 155 9.03 2.32 9.41
N ILE A 156 9.24 1.23 8.69
CA ILE A 156 8.20 0.38 8.11
C ILE A 156 8.21 -0.94 8.86
N TYR A 157 7.16 -1.21 9.63
CA TYR A 157 6.92 -2.51 10.25
C TYR A 157 6.15 -3.39 9.27
N TYR A 158 6.63 -4.60 9.04
CA TYR A 158 6.04 -5.52 8.09
C TYR A 158 5.98 -6.95 8.63
N GLY A 159 4.94 -7.68 8.26
CA GLY A 159 4.82 -9.10 8.53
C GLY A 159 5.74 -9.89 7.60
N CYS A 160 6.46 -10.85 8.17
CA CYS A 160 7.36 -11.75 7.46
C CYS A 160 6.79 -13.17 7.51
N ALA A 161 6.45 -13.73 6.35
CA ALA A 161 5.91 -15.09 6.18
C ALA A 161 4.76 -15.41 7.17
N ASP A 162 3.94 -14.41 7.54
CA ASP A 162 2.86 -14.45 8.55
C ASP A 162 3.28 -15.02 9.93
N THR A 163 4.56 -14.98 10.27
CA THR A 163 5.11 -15.62 11.47
C THR A 163 5.79 -14.60 12.40
N VAL A 164 6.57 -13.67 11.87
CA VAL A 164 7.29 -12.67 12.67
C VAL A 164 7.11 -11.27 12.10
N THR A 165 7.48 -10.25 12.87
CA THR A 165 7.47 -8.86 12.45
C THR A 165 8.88 -8.39 12.12
N GLY A 166 9.07 -7.88 10.93
CA GLY A 166 10.29 -7.21 10.47
C GLY A 166 10.19 -5.69 10.59
N LEU A 167 11.34 -5.05 10.56
CA LEU A 167 11.48 -3.59 10.55
C LEU A 167 12.45 -3.18 9.45
N ALA A 168 11.99 -2.33 8.55
CA ALA A 168 12.81 -1.69 7.52
C ALA A 168 12.85 -0.17 7.73
N PHE A 169 13.95 0.47 7.38
CA PHE A 169 14.08 1.91 7.39
C PHE A 169 14.25 2.44 5.97
N GLY A 170 13.49 3.48 5.66
CA GLY A 170 13.64 4.26 4.45
C GLY A 170 13.97 5.71 4.77
N LEU A 171 14.54 6.42 3.81
CA LEU A 171 14.65 7.87 3.83
C LEU A 171 13.64 8.46 2.87
N SER A 172 12.81 9.37 3.37
CA SER A 172 11.93 10.15 2.51
C SER A 172 12.76 11.25 1.86
N LEU A 173 13.12 11.06 0.60
CA LEU A 173 13.82 12.06 -0.20
C LEU A 173 12.82 13.01 -0.90
N ILE A 174 11.67 13.27 -0.31
CA ILE A 174 10.67 14.16 -0.88
C ILE A 174 11.11 15.62 -0.75
N HIS A 175 12.13 15.97 -1.50
CA HIS A 175 12.43 17.28 -2.05
C HIS A 175 12.79 17.02 -3.51
N ILE A 176 11.81 16.83 -4.39
CA ILE A 176 12.08 16.15 -5.63
C ILE A 176 11.76 17.01 -6.82
N SER A 177 12.80 17.23 -7.55
CA SER A 177 12.77 17.51 -8.98
C SER A 177 12.88 16.25 -9.87
N GLU A 178 13.02 15.02 -9.31
CA GLU A 178 13.17 13.80 -10.11
C GLU A 178 12.32 12.63 -9.59
N PRO A 179 11.48 12.00 -10.46
CA PRO A 179 10.51 10.99 -10.05
C PRO A 179 11.08 9.60 -9.71
N THR A 180 12.38 9.40 -9.79
CA THR A 180 13.02 8.08 -9.72
C THR A 180 13.58 7.67 -8.35
N ARG A 181 13.51 8.54 -7.32
CA ARG A 181 14.10 8.23 -5.99
C ARG A 181 13.21 8.65 -4.84
N LEU A 182 12.06 8.00 -4.69
CA LEU A 182 11.15 8.30 -3.56
C LEU A 182 11.60 7.64 -2.25
N LEU A 183 12.22 6.47 -2.30
CA LEU A 183 12.73 5.76 -1.12
C LEU A 183 13.96 4.93 -1.51
N SER A 184 15.01 5.01 -0.73
CA SER A 184 16.06 3.99 -0.70
C SER A 184 15.93 3.25 0.65
N ILE A 185 15.81 1.94 0.60
CA ILE A 185 15.78 1.09 1.79
C ILE A 185 17.21 0.54 2.01
N SER A 186 17.73 0.73 3.20
CA SER A 186 18.99 0.15 3.65
C SER A 186 18.76 -1.06 4.54
#